data_e3992d23625b44b44bde835193c7b2ca
#
_entry.id   e3992d23625b44b44bde835193c7b2ca
#
_cell.length_a   1.000
_cell.length_b   1.000
_cell.length_c   1.000
_cell.angle_alpha   90.00
_cell.angle_beta   90.00
_cell.angle_gamma   90.00
#
_symmetry.space_group_name_H-M   'P 1'
#
loop_
_entity.id
_entity.type
_entity.pdbx_description
1 polymer ?
#
loop_
_entity_poly.entity_id
_entity_poly.type
_entity_poly.pdbx_seq_one_letter_code
_entity_poly.pdbx_strand_id
1 'polypeptide(L)'
;MPTGQPTGTTPTTRSLDVPGAVLAYDVREATGTAVARPLLLIGSPMGATGFGTLASWFTDRTVVTYDPRGVERSTSAPGAEPATPRTHADDLHRLVAALDAGPVDVFASSGGAVNALAWVAAHPADVATLVAHEPPLPSVLPDAAAATAAMRAVHETYLRAGWGHAMAAFVALVSHQGPVPEDWAHRPAPDPAAFGMPTDDDGSRGDPLLGVNMRTLPPYELEVDALRAAPTRVVVAVGEESGENLAARGARAVAAALGGDVAVLPGDHGGFLGGEYGQTGAPDRFGPALRTLLAG
;
A
#
# COMPACT_ATOMS: atom_id res chain seq x y z
N MET A 1 12.49 30.18 -6.91
CA MET A 1 13.76 29.48 -6.63
C MET A 1 13.39 28.03 -6.43
N PRO A 2 13.90 27.09 -7.23
CA PRO A 2 13.70 25.69 -6.91
C PRO A 2 14.46 25.40 -5.61
N THR A 3 13.71 25.08 -4.56
CA THR A 3 14.27 24.58 -3.31
C THR A 3 14.86 23.22 -3.63
N GLY A 4 16.19 23.12 -3.62
CA GLY A 4 16.89 21.87 -3.88
C GLY A 4 16.37 20.78 -2.96
N GLN A 5 15.92 19.66 -3.55
CA GLN A 5 15.63 18.45 -2.80
C GLN A 5 16.89 18.06 -2.03
N PRO A 6 16.79 17.71 -0.75
CA PRO A 6 17.93 17.21 0.00
C PRO A 6 18.40 15.91 -0.67
N THR A 7 19.64 15.88 -1.15
CA THR A 7 20.27 14.70 -1.73
C THR A 7 20.57 13.72 -0.61
N GLY A 8 19.68 12.75 -0.41
CA GLY A 8 19.89 11.62 0.52
C GLY A 8 21.03 10.71 0.06
N THR A 9 21.48 9.83 0.95
CA THR A 9 22.46 8.78 0.63
C THR A 9 21.91 7.83 -0.42
N THR A 10 22.79 7.29 -1.27
CA THR A 10 22.42 6.20 -2.20
C THR A 10 21.98 4.97 -1.39
N PRO A 11 20.87 4.34 -1.71
CA PRO A 11 20.42 3.15 -0.99
C PRO A 11 21.37 1.97 -1.22
N THR A 12 21.52 1.14 -0.19
CA THR A 12 22.15 -0.17 -0.30
C THR A 12 21.06 -1.22 -0.48
N THR A 13 21.08 -1.92 -1.61
CA THR A 13 20.14 -3.01 -1.89
C THR A 13 20.60 -4.28 -1.18
N ARG A 14 19.67 -4.96 -0.53
CA ARG A 14 19.85 -6.25 0.16
C ARG A 14 18.76 -7.23 -0.26
N SER A 15 18.97 -8.51 0.06
CA SER A 15 17.97 -9.57 -0.12
C SER A 15 17.72 -10.30 1.19
N LEU A 16 16.51 -10.81 1.36
CA LEU A 16 16.10 -11.61 2.51
C LEU A 16 15.35 -12.84 2.03
N ASP A 17 15.86 -14.01 2.39
CA ASP A 17 15.15 -15.26 2.20
C ASP A 17 14.03 -15.40 3.22
N VAL A 18 12.81 -15.59 2.73
CA VAL A 18 11.62 -15.85 3.56
C VAL A 18 10.92 -17.12 3.06
N PRO A 19 10.04 -17.75 3.84
CA PRO A 19 9.33 -18.94 3.37
C PRO A 19 8.61 -18.71 2.03
N GLY A 20 9.04 -19.38 0.98
CA GLY A 20 8.45 -19.33 -0.35
C GLY A 20 8.74 -18.06 -1.17
N ALA A 21 9.71 -17.23 -0.77
CA ALA A 21 10.09 -16.04 -1.51
C ALA A 21 11.52 -15.57 -1.18
N VAL A 22 12.05 -14.69 -2.05
CA VAL A 22 13.22 -13.86 -1.74
C VAL A 22 12.78 -12.40 -1.88
N LEU A 23 12.91 -11.63 -0.81
CA LEU A 23 12.55 -10.21 -0.79
C LEU A 23 13.77 -9.34 -1.10
N ALA A 24 13.62 -8.39 -2.01
CA ALA A 24 14.58 -7.32 -2.22
C ALA A 24 14.17 -6.09 -1.43
N TYR A 25 15.13 -5.44 -0.77
CA TYR A 25 14.88 -4.22 -0.03
C TYR A 25 16.09 -3.29 -0.07
N ASP A 26 15.82 -2.01 0.07
CA ASP A 26 16.81 -0.95 0.05
C ASP A 26 16.89 -0.27 1.41
N VAL A 27 18.10 -0.04 1.88
CA VAL A 27 18.39 0.71 3.11
C VAL A 27 19.10 2.00 2.74
N ARG A 28 18.50 3.14 3.07
CA ARG A 28 19.09 4.47 3.01
C ARG A 28 19.49 4.87 4.42
N GLU A 29 20.77 4.94 4.66
CA GLU A 29 21.28 5.39 5.97
C GLU A 29 21.03 6.90 6.17
N ALA A 30 20.84 7.29 7.42
CA ALA A 30 20.72 8.69 7.79
C ALA A 30 21.97 9.49 7.40
N THR A 31 21.77 10.74 7.00
CA THR A 31 22.87 11.70 6.87
C THR A 31 23.18 12.31 8.24
N GLY A 32 24.24 11.87 8.90
CA GLY A 32 24.60 12.30 10.24
C GLY A 32 24.18 11.34 11.35
N THR A 33 24.10 11.83 12.59
CA THR A 33 23.69 10.99 13.72
C THR A 33 22.19 10.77 13.69
N ALA A 34 21.74 9.55 13.35
CA ALA A 34 20.32 9.19 13.41
C ALA A 34 19.83 9.19 14.86
N VAL A 35 18.78 9.96 15.14
CA VAL A 35 18.17 10.05 16.48
C VAL A 35 16.77 9.45 16.50
N ALA A 36 16.20 9.17 15.33
CA ALA A 36 14.85 8.63 15.17
C ALA A 36 14.88 7.15 14.77
N ARG A 37 13.77 6.43 15.07
CA ARG A 37 13.58 5.05 14.63
C ARG A 37 13.66 4.95 13.11
N PRO A 38 14.09 3.81 12.53
CA PRO A 38 14.00 3.59 11.10
C PRO A 38 12.56 3.77 10.61
N LEU A 39 12.41 4.34 9.41
CA LEU A 39 11.14 4.48 8.72
C LEU A 39 11.04 3.45 7.61
N LEU A 40 10.04 2.58 7.69
CA LEU A 40 9.71 1.65 6.64
C LEU A 40 8.59 2.21 5.77
N LEU A 41 8.79 2.26 4.45
CA LEU A 41 7.81 2.73 3.46
C LEU A 41 7.26 1.51 2.70
N ILE A 42 5.94 1.31 2.75
CA ILE A 42 5.28 0.10 2.28
C ILE A 42 4.18 0.42 1.26
N GLY A 43 4.25 -0.20 0.09
CA GLY A 43 3.18 -0.28 -0.89
C GLY A 43 2.75 -1.74 -1.13
N SER A 44 1.64 -1.95 -1.82
CA SER A 44 1.26 -3.22 -2.43
C SER A 44 0.19 -2.98 -3.51
N PRO A 45 0.47 -3.34 -4.78
CA PRO A 45 1.66 -4.02 -5.29
C PRO A 45 2.83 -3.10 -5.62
N MET A 46 2.81 -1.86 -5.18
CA MET A 46 3.90 -0.90 -5.40
C MET A 46 5.15 -1.33 -4.62
N GLY A 47 6.29 -1.43 -5.31
CA GLY A 47 7.59 -1.73 -4.72
C GLY A 47 8.38 -0.49 -4.27
N ALA A 48 9.65 -0.70 -3.99
CA ALA A 48 10.58 0.33 -3.49
C ALA A 48 10.69 1.55 -4.43
N THR A 49 10.56 1.33 -5.74
CA THR A 49 10.67 2.38 -6.76
C THR A 49 9.62 3.48 -6.60
N GLY A 50 8.45 3.17 -6.05
CA GLY A 50 7.38 4.13 -5.80
C GLY A 50 7.63 5.10 -4.65
N PHE A 51 8.69 4.91 -3.87
CA PHE A 51 8.97 5.72 -2.68
C PHE A 51 10.19 6.60 -2.79
N GLY A 52 10.80 6.71 -3.97
CA GLY A 52 12.04 7.47 -4.17
C GLY A 52 11.95 8.91 -3.70
N THR A 53 10.92 9.64 -4.15
CA THR A 53 10.66 11.03 -3.77
C THR A 53 10.33 11.15 -2.29
N LEU A 54 9.41 10.32 -1.77
CA LEU A 54 9.03 10.40 -0.35
C LEU A 54 10.22 10.12 0.58
N ALA A 55 11.04 9.11 0.26
CA ALA A 55 12.22 8.77 1.05
C ALA A 55 13.22 9.95 1.18
N SER A 56 13.31 10.80 0.16
CA SER A 56 14.20 11.96 0.15
C SER A 56 13.86 13.02 1.21
N TRP A 57 12.64 13.01 1.74
CA TRP A 57 12.18 13.89 2.82
C TRP A 57 12.64 13.45 4.23
N PHE A 58 13.23 12.24 4.35
CA PHE A 58 13.59 11.62 5.64
C PHE A 58 15.09 11.30 5.74
N THR A 59 15.95 12.27 5.38
CA THR A 59 17.41 12.09 5.36
C THR A 59 18.06 12.05 6.75
N ASP A 60 17.34 12.41 7.79
CA ASP A 60 17.75 12.45 9.20
C ASP A 60 17.53 11.12 9.94
N ARG A 61 17.03 10.11 9.24
CA ARG A 61 16.78 8.77 9.77
C ARG A 61 17.02 7.70 8.70
N THR A 62 17.28 6.49 9.14
CA THR A 62 17.32 5.34 8.22
C THR A 62 15.96 5.13 7.59
N VAL A 63 15.90 5.04 6.26
CA VAL A 63 14.69 4.74 5.49
C VAL A 63 14.85 3.41 4.80
N VAL A 64 13.86 2.53 4.97
CA VAL A 64 13.82 1.22 4.34
C VAL A 64 12.63 1.16 3.40
N THR A 65 12.87 0.73 2.18
CA THR A 65 11.84 0.40 1.18
C THR A 65 12.03 -1.03 0.72
N TYR A 66 10.96 -1.73 0.33
CA TYR A 66 11.09 -3.11 -0.14
C TYR A 66 10.12 -3.37 -1.30
N ASP A 67 10.42 -4.41 -2.05
CA ASP A 67 9.50 -4.94 -3.04
C ASP A 67 8.71 -6.08 -2.40
N PRO A 68 7.37 -6.03 -2.36
CA PRO A 68 6.58 -7.16 -1.87
C PRO A 68 6.87 -8.43 -2.68
N ARG A 69 6.65 -9.60 -2.10
CA ARG A 69 6.89 -10.87 -2.79
C ARG A 69 6.19 -10.93 -4.15
N GLY A 70 6.92 -11.34 -5.18
CA GLY A 70 6.43 -11.41 -6.56
C GLY A 70 6.30 -10.05 -7.26
N VAL A 71 6.83 -8.99 -6.67
CA VAL A 71 6.82 -7.63 -7.23
C VAL A 71 8.25 -7.18 -7.53
N GLU A 72 8.44 -6.54 -8.68
CA GLU A 72 9.73 -5.98 -9.12
C GLU A 72 10.90 -6.96 -8.95
N ARG A 73 11.83 -6.70 -8.00
CA ARG A 73 13.04 -7.50 -7.75
C ARG A 73 12.79 -8.70 -6.83
N SER A 74 11.67 -8.70 -6.10
CA SER A 74 11.32 -9.82 -5.22
C SER A 74 10.71 -10.97 -5.99
N THR A 75 11.05 -12.21 -5.59
CA THR A 75 10.54 -13.41 -6.24
C THR A 75 9.56 -14.15 -5.34
N SER A 76 8.74 -15.00 -5.95
CA SER A 76 7.96 -16.03 -5.27
C SER A 76 8.37 -17.40 -5.78
N ALA A 77 8.33 -18.41 -4.93
CA ALA A 77 8.60 -19.78 -5.35
C ALA A 77 7.57 -20.25 -6.40
N PRO A 78 7.99 -21.07 -7.38
CA PRO A 78 7.06 -21.64 -8.35
C PRO A 78 5.93 -22.39 -7.65
N GLY A 79 4.68 -22.11 -8.04
CA GLY A 79 3.50 -22.74 -7.45
C GLY A 79 3.14 -22.30 -6.04
N ALA A 80 3.75 -21.24 -5.52
CA ALA A 80 3.37 -20.66 -4.24
C ALA A 80 1.93 -20.14 -4.29
N GLU A 81 1.20 -20.31 -3.19
CA GLU A 81 -0.13 -19.71 -3.05
C GLU A 81 -0.03 -18.17 -3.10
N PRO A 82 -1.05 -17.50 -3.66
CA PRO A 82 -1.10 -16.04 -3.66
C PRO A 82 -0.98 -15.45 -2.26
N ALA A 83 -0.11 -14.47 -2.12
CA ALA A 83 0.15 -13.83 -0.83
C ALA A 83 -1.09 -13.12 -0.30
N THR A 84 -1.43 -13.40 0.93
CA THR A 84 -2.50 -12.73 1.70
C THR A 84 -1.91 -11.60 2.55
N PRO A 85 -2.74 -10.70 3.11
CA PRO A 85 -2.25 -9.71 4.08
C PRO A 85 -1.48 -10.34 5.26
N ARG A 86 -1.86 -11.52 5.72
CA ARG A 86 -1.13 -12.26 6.76
C ARG A 86 0.23 -12.78 6.29
N THR A 87 0.33 -13.24 5.04
CA THR A 87 1.61 -13.63 4.44
C THR A 87 2.58 -12.44 4.36
N HIS A 88 2.07 -11.27 3.95
CA HIS A 88 2.86 -10.04 3.92
C HIS A 88 3.22 -9.57 5.33
N ALA A 89 2.35 -9.74 6.32
CA ALA A 89 2.64 -9.45 7.73
C ALA A 89 3.84 -10.25 8.25
N ASP A 90 3.90 -11.55 7.96
CA ASP A 90 5.02 -12.41 8.33
C ASP A 90 6.32 -12.04 7.59
N ASP A 91 6.23 -11.59 6.33
CA ASP A 91 7.37 -11.08 5.57
C ASP A 91 7.95 -9.81 6.20
N LEU A 92 7.07 -8.85 6.56
CA LEU A 92 7.45 -7.58 7.19
C LEU A 92 8.06 -7.82 8.57
N HIS A 93 7.52 -8.73 9.36
CA HIS A 93 8.12 -9.17 10.62
C HIS A 93 9.55 -9.66 10.44
N ARG A 94 9.78 -10.54 9.46
CA ARG A 94 11.11 -11.06 9.15
C ARG A 94 12.06 -9.99 8.65
N LEU A 95 11.54 -9.04 7.84
CA LEU A 95 12.33 -7.92 7.35
C LEU A 95 12.81 -7.03 8.50
N VAL A 96 11.94 -6.68 9.44
CA VAL A 96 12.31 -5.87 10.61
C VAL A 96 13.26 -6.61 11.54
N ALA A 97 13.06 -7.91 11.74
CA ALA A 97 14.00 -8.75 12.49
C ALA A 97 15.40 -8.76 11.84
N ALA A 98 15.48 -8.80 10.50
CA ALA A 98 16.76 -8.75 9.77
C ALA A 98 17.45 -7.39 9.80
N LEU A 99 16.72 -6.31 10.08
CA LEU A 99 17.31 -4.98 10.28
C LEU A 99 18.00 -4.82 11.64
N ASP A 100 17.63 -5.64 12.62
CA ASP A 100 18.14 -5.62 14.02
C ASP A 100 18.10 -4.20 14.64
N ALA A 101 17.05 -3.46 14.32
CA ALA A 101 16.92 -2.04 14.68
C ALA A 101 15.82 -1.75 15.72
N GLY A 102 15.20 -2.79 16.30
CA GLY A 102 14.06 -2.66 17.23
C GLY A 102 12.79 -2.19 16.51
N PRO A 103 11.78 -1.67 17.24
CA PRO A 103 10.54 -1.22 16.63
C PRO A 103 10.77 -0.10 15.63
N VAL A 104 10.10 -0.17 14.49
CA VAL A 104 10.17 0.81 13.39
C VAL A 104 8.95 1.73 13.38
N ASP A 105 9.09 2.90 12.74
CA ASP A 105 7.95 3.69 12.28
C ASP A 105 7.61 3.27 10.84
N VAL A 106 6.35 3.33 10.48
CA VAL A 106 5.85 2.84 9.19
C VAL A 106 4.94 3.88 8.54
N PHE A 107 5.19 4.15 7.27
CA PHE A 107 4.18 4.69 6.36
C PHE A 107 3.80 3.58 5.37
N ALA A 108 2.53 3.25 5.33
CA ALA A 108 2.00 2.22 4.43
C ALA A 108 0.84 2.77 3.62
N SER A 109 0.85 2.57 2.29
CA SER A 109 -0.19 3.10 1.40
C SER A 109 -0.93 1.98 0.66
N SER A 110 -2.24 2.19 0.45
CA SER A 110 -3.10 1.31 -0.34
C SER A 110 -3.15 -0.13 0.19
N GLY A 111 -2.96 -1.14 -0.66
CA GLY A 111 -2.83 -2.54 -0.23
C GLY A 111 -1.70 -2.75 0.78
N GLY A 112 -0.63 -1.95 0.72
CA GLY A 112 0.42 -1.92 1.73
C GLY A 112 -0.09 -1.53 3.12
N ALA A 113 -1.06 -0.61 3.20
CA ALA A 113 -1.70 -0.23 4.46
C ALA A 113 -2.55 -1.39 5.04
N VAL A 114 -3.23 -2.17 4.20
CA VAL A 114 -3.94 -3.38 4.64
C VAL A 114 -2.95 -4.41 5.18
N ASN A 115 -1.83 -4.63 4.48
CA ASN A 115 -0.77 -5.55 4.93
C ASN A 115 -0.14 -5.09 6.26
N ALA A 116 0.08 -3.77 6.42
CA ALA A 116 0.64 -3.21 7.65
C ALA A 116 -0.33 -3.30 8.84
N LEU A 117 -1.63 -3.14 8.63
CA LEU A 117 -2.65 -3.38 9.67
C LEU A 117 -2.65 -4.85 10.11
N ALA A 118 -2.58 -5.79 9.15
CA ALA A 118 -2.44 -7.21 9.46
C ALA A 118 -1.14 -7.51 10.22
N TRP A 119 -0.05 -6.83 9.86
CA TRP A 119 1.25 -6.97 10.54
C TRP A 119 1.20 -6.48 11.99
N VAL A 120 0.65 -5.29 12.26
CA VAL A 120 0.50 -4.79 13.63
C VAL A 120 -0.39 -5.72 14.48
N ALA A 121 -1.46 -6.27 13.90
CA ALA A 121 -2.33 -7.21 14.60
C ALA A 121 -1.60 -8.51 14.98
N ALA A 122 -0.73 -9.03 14.09
CA ALA A 122 -0.01 -10.28 14.30
C ALA A 122 1.30 -10.12 15.10
N HIS A 123 2.01 -9.01 14.92
CA HIS A 123 3.35 -8.74 15.48
C HIS A 123 3.44 -7.32 16.07
N PRO A 124 2.67 -7.01 17.12
CA PRO A 124 2.50 -5.63 17.62
C PRO A 124 3.77 -5.00 18.21
N ALA A 125 4.80 -5.80 18.51
CA ALA A 125 6.07 -5.29 19.06
C ALA A 125 7.01 -4.71 17.99
N ASP A 126 6.75 -4.98 16.71
CA ASP A 126 7.65 -4.57 15.62
C ASP A 126 7.48 -3.10 15.23
N VAL A 127 6.30 -2.52 15.46
CA VAL A 127 5.91 -1.21 14.96
C VAL A 127 5.61 -0.26 16.11
N ALA A 128 6.32 0.84 16.18
CA ALA A 128 6.06 1.90 17.16
C ALA A 128 4.93 2.83 16.70
N THR A 129 5.00 3.30 15.45
CA THR A 129 3.98 4.14 14.83
C THR A 129 3.67 3.61 13.43
N LEU A 130 2.40 3.39 13.13
CA LEU A 130 1.89 3.11 11.78
C LEU A 130 1.05 4.28 11.29
N VAL A 131 1.43 4.88 10.15
CA VAL A 131 0.54 5.74 9.35
C VAL A 131 0.00 4.89 8.20
N ALA A 132 -1.26 4.45 8.31
CA ALA A 132 -1.97 3.64 7.32
C ALA A 132 -2.76 4.56 6.38
N HIS A 133 -2.21 4.80 5.19
CA HIS A 133 -2.77 5.70 4.19
C HIS A 133 -3.67 4.94 3.23
N GLU A 134 -4.96 5.29 3.27
CA GLU A 134 -5.98 4.82 2.33
C GLU A 134 -6.03 3.30 2.09
N PRO A 135 -6.20 2.48 3.14
CA PRO A 135 -6.38 1.04 2.98
C PRO A 135 -7.71 0.74 2.26
N PRO A 136 -7.68 0.12 1.05
CA PRO A 136 -8.89 -0.22 0.30
C PRO A 136 -9.52 -1.52 0.86
N LEU A 137 -10.10 -1.45 2.04
CA LEU A 137 -10.60 -2.60 2.79
C LEU A 137 -12.13 -2.69 2.75
N PRO A 138 -12.72 -3.56 1.91
CA PRO A 138 -14.17 -3.67 1.78
C PRO A 138 -14.87 -4.12 3.07
N SER A 139 -14.25 -5.00 3.86
CA SER A 139 -14.89 -5.63 5.04
C SER A 139 -15.37 -4.63 6.09
N VAL A 140 -14.84 -3.41 6.12
CA VAL A 140 -15.24 -2.35 7.07
C VAL A 140 -16.29 -1.38 6.49
N LEU A 141 -16.66 -1.53 5.22
CA LEU A 141 -17.60 -0.61 4.55
C LEU A 141 -19.05 -1.03 4.75
N PRO A 142 -20.01 -0.08 4.78
CA PRO A 142 -21.43 -0.41 4.79
C PRO A 142 -21.88 -1.24 3.56
N ASP A 143 -21.25 -1.01 2.40
CA ASP A 143 -21.47 -1.72 1.14
C ASP A 143 -20.43 -2.84 0.90
N ALA A 144 -19.93 -3.48 1.95
CA ALA A 144 -18.88 -4.50 1.92
C ALA A 144 -19.10 -5.59 0.87
N ALA A 145 -20.32 -6.10 0.75
CA ALA A 145 -20.64 -7.16 -0.20
C ALA A 145 -20.48 -6.69 -1.65
N ALA A 146 -20.98 -5.50 -1.99
CA ALA A 146 -20.87 -4.92 -3.33
C ALA A 146 -19.42 -4.57 -3.67
N ALA A 147 -18.68 -3.94 -2.74
CA ALA A 147 -17.27 -3.61 -2.92
C ALA A 147 -16.40 -4.86 -3.10
N THR A 148 -16.63 -5.90 -2.30
CA THR A 148 -15.94 -7.21 -2.44
C THR A 148 -16.26 -7.86 -3.79
N ALA A 149 -17.53 -7.86 -4.21
CA ALA A 149 -17.93 -8.41 -5.50
C ALA A 149 -17.30 -7.64 -6.67
N ALA A 150 -17.23 -6.31 -6.58
CA ALA A 150 -16.61 -5.45 -7.59
C ALA A 150 -15.11 -5.74 -7.75
N MET A 151 -14.36 -5.83 -6.65
CA MET A 151 -12.93 -6.18 -6.69
C MET A 151 -12.70 -7.58 -7.26
N ARG A 152 -13.54 -8.55 -6.88
CA ARG A 152 -13.49 -9.91 -7.44
C ARG A 152 -13.78 -9.92 -8.93
N ALA A 153 -14.75 -9.12 -9.41
CA ALA A 153 -15.07 -9.02 -10.84
C ALA A 153 -13.90 -8.45 -11.66
N VAL A 154 -13.08 -7.57 -11.10
CA VAL A 154 -11.82 -7.12 -11.73
C VAL A 154 -10.87 -8.30 -11.91
N HIS A 155 -10.65 -9.11 -10.88
CA HIS A 155 -9.83 -10.33 -10.98
C HIS A 155 -10.37 -11.32 -12.01
N GLU A 156 -11.68 -11.60 -11.99
CA GLU A 156 -12.32 -12.50 -12.95
C GLU A 156 -12.21 -11.98 -14.39
N THR A 157 -12.26 -10.65 -14.57
CA THR A 157 -12.03 -10.03 -15.88
C THR A 157 -10.58 -10.25 -16.32
N TYR A 158 -9.59 -10.13 -15.42
CA TYR A 158 -8.20 -10.43 -15.70
C TYR A 158 -8.00 -11.87 -16.20
N LEU A 159 -8.63 -12.82 -15.52
CA LEU A 159 -8.55 -14.24 -15.92
C LEU A 159 -9.20 -14.53 -17.28
N ARG A 160 -10.29 -13.82 -17.61
CA ARG A 160 -11.09 -14.07 -18.82
C ARG A 160 -10.63 -13.29 -20.04
N ALA A 161 -10.21 -12.01 -19.84
CA ALA A 161 -10.02 -11.05 -20.94
C ALA A 161 -8.64 -10.33 -20.91
N GLY A 162 -7.76 -10.69 -19.99
CA GLY A 162 -6.41 -10.18 -19.92
C GLY A 162 -6.28 -8.84 -19.22
N TRP A 163 -5.03 -8.32 -19.27
CA TRP A 163 -4.60 -7.17 -18.47
C TRP A 163 -5.37 -5.89 -18.79
N GLY A 164 -5.50 -5.53 -20.06
CA GLY A 164 -6.08 -4.24 -20.45
C GLY A 164 -7.53 -4.08 -20.01
N HIS A 165 -8.36 -5.11 -20.23
CA HIS A 165 -9.77 -5.10 -19.81
C HIS A 165 -9.91 -5.04 -18.28
N ALA A 166 -9.09 -5.79 -17.56
CA ALA A 166 -9.13 -5.79 -16.10
C ALA A 166 -8.62 -4.47 -15.52
N MET A 167 -7.58 -3.87 -16.09
CA MET A 167 -7.06 -2.59 -15.65
C MET A 167 -8.07 -1.46 -15.91
N ALA A 168 -8.77 -1.47 -17.05
CA ALA A 168 -9.86 -0.53 -17.30
C ALA A 168 -11.00 -0.67 -16.27
N ALA A 169 -11.36 -1.91 -15.93
CA ALA A 169 -12.35 -2.18 -14.87
C ALA A 169 -11.86 -1.72 -13.49
N PHE A 170 -10.57 -1.93 -13.17
CA PHE A 170 -9.94 -1.46 -11.94
C PHE A 170 -9.97 0.07 -11.86
N VAL A 171 -9.52 0.78 -12.91
CA VAL A 171 -9.53 2.25 -12.94
C VAL A 171 -10.94 2.79 -12.76
N ALA A 172 -11.93 2.19 -13.41
CA ALA A 172 -13.33 2.58 -13.22
C ALA A 172 -13.78 2.41 -11.75
N LEU A 173 -13.41 1.31 -11.11
CA LEU A 173 -13.76 1.04 -9.72
C LEU A 173 -13.11 2.04 -8.75
N VAL A 174 -11.80 2.27 -8.89
CA VAL A 174 -11.08 3.16 -7.95
C VAL A 174 -11.37 4.65 -8.18
N SER A 175 -11.88 5.01 -9.37
CA SER A 175 -12.33 6.36 -9.68
C SER A 175 -13.78 6.62 -9.25
N HIS A 176 -14.54 5.56 -8.91
CA HIS A 176 -15.92 5.70 -8.47
C HIS A 176 -16.00 6.43 -7.13
N GLN A 177 -16.94 7.37 -7.03
CA GLN A 177 -17.20 8.16 -5.82
C GLN A 177 -18.47 7.68 -5.14
N GLY A 178 -18.39 7.45 -3.84
CA GLY A 178 -19.51 6.98 -3.02
C GLY A 178 -19.61 5.44 -2.93
N PRO A 179 -20.73 4.93 -2.38
CA PRO A 179 -20.96 3.49 -2.23
C PRO A 179 -20.94 2.74 -3.56
N VAL A 180 -20.32 1.57 -3.58
CA VAL A 180 -20.32 0.70 -4.77
C VAL A 180 -21.73 0.16 -4.98
N PRO A 181 -22.36 0.39 -6.14
CA PRO A 181 -23.67 -0.15 -6.44
C PRO A 181 -23.71 -1.68 -6.43
N GLU A 182 -24.82 -2.27 -5.98
CA GLU A 182 -24.98 -3.73 -5.89
C GLU A 182 -24.82 -4.45 -7.24
N ASP A 183 -25.19 -3.79 -8.34
CA ASP A 183 -25.08 -4.32 -9.70
C ASP A 183 -23.69 -4.13 -10.33
N TRP A 184 -22.73 -3.48 -9.63
CA TRP A 184 -21.41 -3.12 -10.19
C TRP A 184 -20.70 -4.31 -10.86
N ALA A 185 -20.63 -5.43 -10.17
CA ALA A 185 -19.94 -6.63 -10.64
C ALA A 185 -20.55 -7.22 -11.93
N HIS A 186 -21.78 -6.85 -12.24
CA HIS A 186 -22.53 -7.33 -13.43
C HIS A 186 -22.52 -6.30 -14.58
N ARG A 187 -21.97 -5.11 -14.37
CA ARG A 187 -21.85 -4.08 -15.42
C ARG A 187 -20.81 -4.50 -16.44
N PRO A 188 -21.02 -4.16 -17.72
CA PRO A 188 -19.99 -4.34 -18.72
C PRO A 188 -18.71 -3.62 -18.31
N ALA A 189 -17.55 -4.27 -18.44
CA ALA A 189 -16.27 -3.62 -18.23
C ALA A 189 -16.12 -2.49 -19.26
N PRO A 190 -15.50 -1.36 -18.88
CA PRO A 190 -15.20 -0.30 -19.84
C PRO A 190 -14.29 -0.81 -20.97
N ASP A 191 -14.39 -0.17 -22.13
CA ASP A 191 -13.48 -0.44 -23.24
C ASP A 191 -12.05 -0.01 -22.83
N PRO A 192 -11.05 -0.92 -22.82
CA PRO A 192 -9.67 -0.57 -22.50
C PRO A 192 -9.08 0.48 -23.45
N ALA A 193 -9.51 0.55 -24.69
CA ALA A 193 -9.06 1.55 -25.65
C ALA A 193 -9.40 2.98 -25.20
N ALA A 194 -10.50 3.17 -24.48
CA ALA A 194 -10.88 4.48 -23.92
C ALA A 194 -9.90 4.98 -22.86
N PHE A 195 -9.09 4.11 -22.27
CA PHE A 195 -8.03 4.41 -21.31
C PHE A 195 -6.63 4.30 -21.90
N GLY A 196 -6.49 4.14 -23.23
CA GLY A 196 -5.20 3.94 -23.88
C GLY A 196 -4.52 2.61 -23.55
N MET A 197 -5.29 1.60 -23.11
CA MET A 197 -4.81 0.29 -22.72
C MET A 197 -4.94 -0.73 -23.86
N PRO A 198 -4.12 -1.82 -23.86
CA PRO A 198 -4.22 -2.88 -24.86
C PRO A 198 -5.61 -3.52 -24.85
N THR A 199 -6.13 -3.82 -26.05
CA THR A 199 -7.40 -4.55 -26.24
C THR A 199 -7.18 -6.05 -26.37
N ASP A 200 -5.98 -6.46 -26.79
CA ASP A 200 -5.62 -7.87 -26.98
C ASP A 200 -5.14 -8.49 -25.65
N ASP A 201 -5.50 -9.75 -25.44
CA ASP A 201 -5.02 -10.55 -24.32
C ASP A 201 -3.71 -11.26 -24.71
N ASP A 202 -2.60 -10.92 -24.08
CA ASP A 202 -1.30 -11.56 -24.29
C ASP A 202 -1.16 -12.91 -23.58
N GLY A 203 -2.20 -13.36 -22.88
CA GLY A 203 -2.22 -14.60 -22.09
C GLY A 203 -1.47 -14.53 -20.76
N SER A 204 -0.86 -13.40 -20.40
CA SER A 204 -0.18 -13.25 -19.11
C SER A 204 -1.19 -13.24 -17.95
N ARG A 205 -0.80 -13.86 -16.82
CA ARG A 205 -1.64 -13.93 -15.60
C ARG A 205 -0.83 -13.67 -14.32
N GLY A 206 0.35 -13.09 -14.46
CA GLY A 206 1.27 -12.84 -13.35
C GLY A 206 1.22 -11.41 -12.77
N ASP A 207 0.25 -10.58 -13.15
CA ASP A 207 0.14 -9.21 -12.63
C ASP A 207 -0.15 -9.22 -11.13
N PRO A 208 0.66 -8.54 -10.29
CA PRO A 208 0.49 -8.58 -8.84
C PRO A 208 -0.76 -7.85 -8.35
N LEU A 209 -1.25 -6.82 -9.04
CA LEU A 209 -2.48 -6.13 -8.68
C LEU A 209 -3.69 -6.98 -9.03
N LEU A 210 -3.81 -7.33 -10.32
CA LEU A 210 -4.99 -7.96 -10.88
C LEU A 210 -5.09 -9.45 -10.53
N GLY A 211 -3.94 -10.13 -10.50
CA GLY A 211 -3.83 -11.57 -10.21
C GLY A 211 -3.79 -11.91 -8.73
N VAL A 212 -3.22 -11.04 -7.89
CA VAL A 212 -3.02 -11.31 -6.46
C VAL A 212 -3.88 -10.39 -5.60
N ASN A 213 -3.64 -9.07 -5.61
CA ASN A 213 -4.31 -8.16 -4.67
C ASN A 213 -5.83 -8.15 -4.82
N MET A 214 -6.36 -8.13 -6.05
CA MET A 214 -7.81 -8.16 -6.30
C MET A 214 -8.47 -9.47 -5.84
N ARG A 215 -7.68 -10.52 -5.60
CA ARG A 215 -8.14 -11.80 -5.08
C ARG A 215 -8.00 -11.90 -3.56
N THR A 216 -6.90 -11.39 -2.99
CA THR A 216 -6.50 -11.68 -1.60
C THR A 216 -6.80 -10.57 -0.60
N LEU A 217 -6.96 -9.32 -1.04
CA LEU A 217 -7.35 -8.22 -0.16
C LEU A 217 -8.84 -8.26 0.21
N PRO A 218 -9.79 -8.49 -0.73
CA PRO A 218 -11.21 -8.39 -0.41
C PRO A 218 -11.71 -9.31 0.72
N PRO A 219 -11.20 -10.55 0.90
CA PRO A 219 -11.64 -11.43 1.99
C PRO A 219 -10.94 -11.14 3.33
N TYR A 220 -10.04 -10.17 3.41
CA TYR A 220 -9.36 -9.87 4.67
C TYR A 220 -10.30 -9.14 5.62
N GLU A 221 -10.44 -9.67 6.84
CA GLU A 221 -11.21 -9.07 7.93
C GLU A 221 -10.28 -8.30 8.87
N LEU A 222 -10.63 -7.04 9.17
CA LEU A 222 -9.85 -6.19 10.07
C LEU A 222 -9.89 -6.73 11.51
N GLU A 223 -8.73 -6.98 12.08
CA GLU A 223 -8.58 -7.52 13.45
C GLU A 223 -8.61 -6.37 14.48
N VAL A 224 -9.79 -5.75 14.62
CA VAL A 224 -10.01 -4.52 15.41
C VAL A 224 -9.52 -4.65 16.85
N ASP A 225 -9.87 -5.75 17.51
CA ASP A 225 -9.52 -5.95 18.93
C ASP A 225 -8.00 -6.10 19.12
N ALA A 226 -7.33 -6.81 18.20
CA ALA A 226 -5.87 -6.95 18.22
C ALA A 226 -5.18 -5.60 17.98
N LEU A 227 -5.67 -4.81 17.01
CA LEU A 227 -5.15 -3.49 16.72
C LEU A 227 -5.34 -2.50 17.89
N ARG A 228 -6.48 -2.54 18.54
CA ARG A 228 -6.75 -1.70 19.72
C ARG A 228 -5.92 -2.09 20.95
N ALA A 229 -5.57 -3.38 21.09
CA ALA A 229 -4.73 -3.88 22.17
C ALA A 229 -3.24 -3.69 21.92
N ALA A 230 -2.82 -3.42 20.69
CA ALA A 230 -1.43 -3.24 20.33
C ALA A 230 -0.83 -1.97 20.97
N PRO A 231 0.44 -2.01 21.40
CA PRO A 231 1.14 -0.82 21.88
C PRO A 231 1.47 0.17 20.75
N THR A 232 1.28 -0.23 19.51
CA THR A 232 1.52 0.56 18.30
C THR A 232 0.56 1.73 18.23
N ARG A 233 1.08 2.93 17.98
CA ARG A 233 0.25 4.09 17.64
C ARG A 233 -0.19 3.97 16.17
N VAL A 234 -1.45 3.64 15.94
CA VAL A 234 -2.03 3.53 14.60
C VAL A 234 -2.72 4.86 14.24
N VAL A 235 -2.24 5.50 13.18
CA VAL A 235 -2.82 6.69 12.57
C VAL A 235 -3.35 6.30 11.20
N VAL A 236 -4.65 6.38 10.99
CA VAL A 236 -5.23 6.16 9.65
C VAL A 236 -5.30 7.50 8.93
N ALA A 237 -4.85 7.54 7.68
CA ALA A 237 -4.77 8.78 6.92
C ALA A 237 -5.51 8.69 5.58
N VAL A 238 -5.99 9.84 5.10
CA VAL A 238 -6.68 10.02 3.82
C VAL A 238 -6.11 11.24 3.09
N GLY A 239 -6.06 11.19 1.76
CA GLY A 239 -5.71 12.34 0.94
C GLY A 239 -6.83 13.39 0.93
N GLU A 240 -6.48 14.68 1.03
CA GLU A 240 -7.43 15.79 1.01
C GLU A 240 -8.25 15.84 -0.29
N GLU A 241 -7.70 15.32 -1.39
CA GLU A 241 -8.28 15.34 -2.73
C GLU A 241 -8.91 14.00 -3.16
N SER A 242 -8.83 12.96 -2.31
CA SER A 242 -9.31 11.60 -2.65
C SER A 242 -10.85 11.46 -2.70
N GLY A 243 -11.57 12.42 -2.14
CA GLY A 243 -13.04 12.42 -2.15
C GLY A 243 -13.64 11.20 -1.44
N GLU A 244 -14.59 10.54 -2.11
CA GLU A 244 -15.32 9.37 -1.61
C GLU A 244 -15.00 8.09 -2.41
N ASN A 245 -13.78 7.98 -2.94
CA ASN A 245 -13.35 6.74 -3.60
C ASN A 245 -13.22 5.58 -2.60
N LEU A 246 -13.09 4.36 -3.10
CA LEU A 246 -13.07 3.14 -2.28
C LEU A 246 -11.99 3.18 -1.18
N ALA A 247 -10.78 3.65 -1.51
CA ALA A 247 -9.66 3.68 -0.58
C ALA A 247 -9.83 4.75 0.52
N ALA A 248 -10.32 5.93 0.16
CA ALA A 248 -10.60 7.01 1.11
C ALA A 248 -11.76 6.62 2.06
N ARG A 249 -12.80 5.98 1.54
CA ARG A 249 -13.90 5.44 2.36
C ARG A 249 -13.40 4.34 3.28
N GLY A 250 -12.54 3.45 2.77
CA GLY A 250 -11.87 2.41 3.57
C GLY A 250 -11.07 3.02 4.73
N ALA A 251 -10.30 4.07 4.48
CA ALA A 251 -9.55 4.79 5.53
C ALA A 251 -10.46 5.32 6.63
N ARG A 252 -11.53 6.04 6.25
CA ARG A 252 -12.49 6.59 7.23
C ARG A 252 -13.17 5.49 8.04
N ALA A 253 -13.55 4.39 7.39
CA ALA A 253 -14.19 3.26 8.06
C ALA A 253 -13.23 2.52 9.01
N VAL A 254 -11.96 2.34 8.62
CA VAL A 254 -10.93 1.76 9.51
C VAL A 254 -10.70 2.66 10.72
N ALA A 255 -10.55 3.99 10.53
CA ALA A 255 -10.38 4.94 11.63
C ALA A 255 -11.55 4.86 12.62
N ALA A 256 -12.78 4.89 12.12
CA ALA A 256 -13.99 4.75 12.94
C ALA A 256 -14.06 3.41 13.66
N ALA A 257 -13.71 2.30 13.00
CA ALA A 257 -13.63 0.97 13.62
C ALA A 257 -12.59 0.91 14.74
N LEU A 258 -11.49 1.65 14.62
CA LEU A 258 -10.48 1.75 15.68
C LEU A 258 -10.85 2.76 16.78
N GLY A 259 -11.93 3.52 16.63
CA GLY A 259 -12.43 4.47 17.61
C GLY A 259 -11.74 5.85 17.54
N GLY A 260 -11.13 6.19 16.42
CA GLY A 260 -10.46 7.47 16.17
C GLY A 260 -10.94 8.19 14.93
N ASP A 261 -10.38 9.36 14.69
CA ASP A 261 -10.57 10.15 13.48
C ASP A 261 -9.48 9.85 12.45
N VAL A 262 -9.81 10.12 11.18
CA VAL A 262 -8.83 10.02 10.10
C VAL A 262 -7.97 11.28 10.04
N ALA A 263 -6.64 11.12 9.91
CA ALA A 263 -5.74 12.22 9.60
C ALA A 263 -5.83 12.59 8.11
N VAL A 264 -5.65 13.86 7.78
CA VAL A 264 -5.67 14.32 6.38
C VAL A 264 -4.25 14.64 5.92
N LEU A 265 -3.85 14.05 4.79
CA LEU A 265 -2.59 14.31 4.12
C LEU A 265 -2.82 15.07 2.81
N PRO A 266 -1.88 15.91 2.37
CA PRO A 266 -2.00 16.67 1.12
C PRO A 266 -2.07 15.79 -0.13
N GLY A 267 -2.85 16.21 -1.12
CA GLY A 267 -3.04 15.51 -2.38
C GLY A 267 -4.08 14.39 -2.30
N ASP A 268 -4.04 13.50 -3.27
CA ASP A 268 -4.91 12.33 -3.40
C ASP A 268 -4.20 11.03 -2.95
N HIS A 269 -4.68 9.88 -3.46
CA HIS A 269 -4.07 8.57 -3.22
C HIS A 269 -2.58 8.49 -3.58
N GLY A 270 -2.15 9.26 -4.58
CA GLY A 270 -0.77 9.40 -5.04
C GLY A 270 -0.06 10.64 -4.48
N GLY A 271 -0.57 11.31 -3.45
CA GLY A 271 -0.07 12.59 -2.94
C GLY A 271 1.40 12.64 -2.60
N PHE A 272 2.04 11.50 -2.30
CA PHE A 272 3.46 11.36 -1.99
C PHE A 272 4.37 11.18 -3.21
N LEU A 273 3.82 10.95 -4.41
CA LEU A 273 4.57 10.69 -5.65
C LEU A 273 5.12 12.00 -6.24
N GLY A 274 6.35 11.96 -6.73
CA GLY A 274 7.03 13.10 -7.35
C GLY A 274 7.45 12.86 -8.80
N GLY A 275 6.76 11.97 -9.50
CA GLY A 275 7.05 11.59 -10.89
C GLY A 275 7.11 10.08 -11.09
N GLU A 276 7.13 9.30 -10.01
CA GLU A 276 7.09 7.85 -10.08
C GLU A 276 5.82 7.39 -10.82
N TYR A 277 5.98 6.39 -11.67
CA TYR A 277 4.90 5.87 -12.54
C TYR A 277 4.22 6.94 -13.43
N GLY A 278 4.92 8.06 -13.70
CA GLY A 278 4.37 9.19 -14.45
C GLY A 278 3.33 10.01 -13.69
N GLN A 279 3.21 9.82 -12.38
CA GLN A 279 2.26 10.53 -11.52
C GLN A 279 2.99 11.58 -10.66
N THR A 280 2.38 12.74 -10.51
CA THR A 280 2.88 13.82 -9.65
C THR A 280 1.77 14.23 -8.71
N GLY A 281 1.99 14.02 -7.42
CA GLY A 281 1.13 14.45 -6.33
C GLY A 281 1.59 15.80 -5.74
N ALA A 282 1.61 15.88 -4.43
CA ALA A 282 2.03 17.06 -3.67
C ALA A 282 3.16 16.72 -2.66
N PRO A 283 4.27 16.08 -3.09
CA PRO A 283 5.28 15.51 -2.18
C PRO A 283 5.96 16.56 -1.29
N ASP A 284 6.06 17.80 -1.74
CA ASP A 284 6.59 18.94 -1.00
C ASP A 284 5.73 19.35 0.21
N ARG A 285 4.43 19.09 0.17
CA ARG A 285 3.49 19.24 1.29
C ARG A 285 3.31 17.92 2.06
N PHE A 286 3.28 16.79 1.34
CA PHE A 286 3.04 15.47 1.91
C PHE A 286 4.16 15.04 2.87
N GLY A 287 5.43 15.16 2.46
CA GLY A 287 6.59 14.77 3.27
C GLY A 287 6.62 15.44 4.65
N PRO A 288 6.52 16.79 4.74
CA PRO A 288 6.42 17.49 6.03
C PRO A 288 5.18 17.11 6.86
N ALA A 289 4.00 16.91 6.22
CA ALA A 289 2.79 16.50 6.93
C ALA A 289 2.94 15.07 7.51
N LEU A 290 3.48 14.13 6.73
CA LEU A 290 3.77 12.78 7.21
C LEU A 290 4.78 12.80 8.37
N ARG A 291 5.83 13.64 8.30
CA ARG A 291 6.78 13.79 9.40
C ARG A 291 6.08 14.22 10.69
N THR A 292 5.13 15.15 10.62
CA THR A 292 4.33 15.58 11.77
C THR A 292 3.52 14.43 12.36
N LEU A 293 2.87 13.63 11.51
CA LEU A 293 2.12 12.45 11.96
C LEU A 293 3.01 11.38 12.61
N LEU A 294 4.24 11.21 12.14
CA LEU A 294 5.19 10.24 12.73
C LEU A 294 5.78 10.71 14.06
N ALA A 295 5.88 12.02 14.30
CA ALA A 295 6.44 12.57 15.53
C ALA A 295 5.49 12.50 16.73
N GLY A 296 4.18 12.41 16.55
CA GLY A 296 3.15 12.29 17.58
C GLY A 296 2.50 13.60 17.89
#